data_36d48abaad39079caeaf378d1098cd57
#
_entry.id   36d48abaad39079caeaf378d1098cd57
#
_cell.length_a   1.000
_cell.length_b   1.000
_cell.length_c   1.000
_cell.angle_alpha   90.00
_cell.angle_beta   90.00
_cell.angle_gamma   90.00
#
_symmetry.space_group_name_H-M   'P 1'
#
loop_
_entity.id
_entity.type
_entity.pdbx_description
1 polymer ?
#
loop_
_entity_poly.entity_id
_entity_poly.type
_entity_poly.pdbx_seq_one_letter_code
_entity_poly.pdbx_strand_id
1 'polypeptide(L)'
;MHILIDGYNLIRQSEAFRRFDRLSLEAGRTALIHSLAAYKKQTGHRVTVVFDAREGGFLTEERDRHGGIHCLYSRKGETADDLIKRMIEGRTEEFVVVTSDRDIADFVSRRGVAAIASPVFESRLQRAETERNGDRYTGKDGPNADERDNGYSVSGTKKKGTARRLSKKNRTTRSIFNKL
;
A
#
# COMPACT_ATOMS: atom_id res chain seq x y z
N MET A 1 -2.29 10.87 8.16
CA MET A 1 -1.92 9.49 8.53
C MET A 1 -0.59 9.14 7.87
N HIS A 2 0.28 8.40 8.55
CA HIS A 2 1.58 7.98 8.03
C HIS A 2 1.55 6.49 7.68
N ILE A 3 1.82 6.17 6.43
CA ILE A 3 1.86 4.80 5.92
C ILE A 3 3.33 4.37 5.85
N LEU A 4 3.67 3.32 6.60
CA LEU A 4 4.99 2.71 6.62
C LEU A 4 4.94 1.38 5.89
N ILE A 5 5.75 1.21 4.86
CA ILE A 5 5.67 0.09 3.93
C ILE A 5 6.95 -0.72 3.99
N ASP A 6 6.82 -2.01 4.19
CA ASP A 6 7.86 -2.99 3.93
C ASP A 6 7.99 -3.15 2.41
N GLY A 7 9.04 -2.55 1.86
CA GLY A 7 9.17 -2.37 0.41
C GLY A 7 9.33 -3.70 -0.34
N TYR A 8 10.28 -4.54 0.10
CA TYR A 8 10.49 -5.82 -0.58
C TYR A 8 9.39 -6.83 -0.33
N ASN A 9 8.73 -6.79 0.83
CA ASN A 9 7.57 -7.62 1.07
C ASN A 9 6.44 -7.27 0.08
N LEU A 10 6.16 -5.98 -0.10
CA LEU A 10 5.15 -5.53 -1.06
C LEU A 10 5.53 -5.89 -2.50
N ILE A 11 6.79 -5.67 -2.93
CA ILE A 11 7.26 -6.02 -4.28
C ILE A 11 7.09 -7.52 -4.54
N ARG A 12 7.52 -8.38 -3.61
CA ARG A 12 7.47 -9.84 -3.78
C ARG A 12 6.06 -10.41 -3.73
N GLN A 13 5.14 -9.77 -3.03
CA GLN A 13 3.73 -10.17 -2.96
C GLN A 13 2.90 -9.66 -4.14
N SER A 14 3.40 -8.64 -4.86
CA SER A 14 2.74 -8.05 -6.02
C SER A 14 3.21 -8.69 -7.32
N GLU A 15 2.29 -9.19 -8.11
CA GLU A 15 2.62 -9.71 -9.45
C GLU A 15 3.06 -8.58 -10.40
N ALA A 16 2.48 -7.40 -10.26
CA ALA A 16 2.82 -6.23 -11.05
C ALA A 16 4.26 -5.75 -10.81
N PHE A 17 4.72 -5.70 -9.55
CA PHE A 17 6.07 -5.23 -9.22
C PHE A 17 7.12 -6.33 -9.36
N ARG A 18 6.78 -7.58 -9.09
CA ARG A 18 7.69 -8.72 -9.19
C ARG A 18 8.30 -8.90 -10.58
N ARG A 19 7.59 -8.54 -11.65
CA ARG A 19 8.14 -8.56 -13.01
C ARG A 19 9.31 -7.59 -13.20
N PHE A 20 9.29 -6.43 -12.54
CA PHE A 20 10.39 -5.47 -12.55
C PHE A 20 11.53 -5.91 -11.63
N ASP A 21 11.21 -6.50 -10.49
CA ASP A 21 12.21 -7.04 -9.55
C ASP A 21 13.06 -8.15 -10.19
N ARG A 22 12.48 -8.94 -11.10
CA ARG A 22 13.21 -9.93 -11.91
C ARG A 22 14.23 -9.32 -12.85
N LEU A 23 14.08 -8.08 -13.24
CA LEU A 23 15.06 -7.35 -14.06
C LEU A 23 16.22 -6.84 -13.20
N SER A 24 15.89 -6.18 -12.10
CA SER A 24 16.82 -5.78 -11.06
C SER A 24 16.06 -5.31 -9.80
N LEU A 25 16.70 -5.40 -8.64
CA LEU A 25 16.15 -4.83 -7.39
C LEU A 25 15.83 -3.33 -7.52
N GLU A 26 16.64 -2.61 -8.27
CA GLU A 26 16.44 -1.18 -8.52
C GLU A 26 15.20 -0.92 -9.39
N ALA A 27 14.98 -1.72 -10.43
CA ALA A 27 13.79 -1.63 -11.27
C ALA A 27 12.52 -1.90 -10.45
N GLY A 28 12.53 -2.90 -9.57
CA GLY A 28 11.43 -3.20 -8.65
C GLY A 28 11.15 -2.05 -7.70
N ARG A 29 12.19 -1.47 -7.07
CA ARG A 29 12.05 -0.29 -6.20
C ARG A 29 11.49 0.92 -6.94
N THR A 30 12.03 1.22 -8.13
CA THR A 30 11.59 2.35 -8.95
C THR A 30 10.12 2.22 -9.33
N ALA A 31 9.68 1.04 -9.76
CA ALA A 31 8.28 0.77 -10.11
C ALA A 31 7.34 0.98 -8.89
N LEU A 32 7.72 0.46 -7.73
CA LEU A 32 6.97 0.65 -6.49
C LEU A 32 6.89 2.13 -6.10
N ILE A 33 8.02 2.84 -6.09
CA ILE A 33 8.07 4.26 -5.70
C ILE A 33 7.21 5.11 -6.64
N HIS A 34 7.21 4.82 -7.94
CA HIS A 34 6.36 5.52 -8.91
C HIS A 34 4.86 5.34 -8.62
N SER A 35 4.43 4.11 -8.33
CA SER A 35 3.05 3.80 -7.96
C SER A 35 2.65 4.48 -6.64
N LEU A 36 3.53 4.45 -5.63
CA LEU A 36 3.32 5.12 -4.35
C LEU A 36 3.23 6.64 -4.49
N ALA A 37 4.01 7.25 -5.38
CA ALA A 37 3.94 8.69 -5.63
C ALA A 37 2.59 9.10 -6.25
N ALA A 38 2.04 8.28 -7.15
CA ALA A 38 0.69 8.47 -7.70
C ALA A 38 -0.38 8.37 -6.60
N TYR A 39 -0.33 7.34 -5.78
CA TYR A 39 -1.23 7.14 -4.65
C TYR A 39 -1.16 8.30 -3.65
N LYS A 40 0.04 8.72 -3.26
CA LYS A 40 0.23 9.85 -2.34
C LYS A 40 -0.39 11.14 -2.86
N LYS A 41 -0.26 11.40 -4.18
CA LYS A 41 -0.82 12.61 -4.80
C LYS A 41 -2.34 12.67 -4.66
N GLN A 42 -3.02 11.53 -4.70
CA GLN A 42 -4.48 11.46 -4.57
C GLN A 42 -4.94 11.52 -3.12
N THR A 43 -4.23 10.85 -2.22
CA THR A 43 -4.68 10.68 -0.83
C THR A 43 -4.12 11.72 0.14
N GLY A 44 -3.01 12.38 -0.21
CA GLY A 44 -2.30 13.30 0.67
C GLY A 44 -1.60 12.64 1.86
N HIS A 45 -1.58 11.31 1.94
CA HIS A 45 -0.95 10.61 3.05
C HIS A 45 0.58 10.75 3.02
N ARG A 46 1.18 10.77 4.21
CA ARG A 46 2.63 10.61 4.32
C ARG A 46 2.99 9.15 4.08
N VAL A 47 3.91 8.91 3.16
CA VAL A 47 4.32 7.55 2.79
C VAL A 47 5.82 7.42 2.99
N THR A 48 6.21 6.39 3.73
CA THR A 48 7.60 5.97 3.91
C THR A 48 7.70 4.50 3.51
N VAL A 49 8.66 4.18 2.65
CA VAL A 49 8.99 2.81 2.28
C VAL A 49 10.36 2.45 2.86
N VAL A 50 10.43 1.27 3.45
CA VAL A 50 11.65 0.74 4.06
C VAL A 50 12.17 -0.40 3.19
N PHE A 51 13.45 -0.39 2.92
CA PHE A 51 14.18 -1.43 2.22
C PHE A 51 15.35 -1.93 3.06
N ASP A 52 15.77 -3.16 2.83
CA ASP A 52 17.05 -3.63 3.35
C ASP A 52 18.21 -2.84 2.75
N ALA A 53 19.32 -2.77 3.49
CA ALA A 53 20.53 -2.09 3.05
C ALA A 53 20.92 -2.50 1.62
N ARG A 54 21.40 -1.52 0.85
CA ARG A 54 22.03 -1.79 -0.46
C ARG A 54 23.30 -2.62 -0.29
N GLU A 55 23.73 -3.32 -1.34
CA GLU A 55 25.03 -3.98 -1.36
C GLU A 55 26.14 -2.98 -0.97
N GLY A 56 26.95 -3.35 0.00
CA GLY A 56 27.94 -2.44 0.57
C GLY A 56 27.49 -1.58 1.73
N GLY A 57 26.19 -1.50 2.01
CA GLY A 57 25.46 -0.75 3.03
C GLY A 57 26.26 0.16 3.97
N PHE A 58 25.75 1.34 4.24
CA PHE A 58 26.40 2.29 5.15
C PHE A 58 26.23 1.88 6.62
N LEU A 59 27.12 2.37 7.49
CA LEU A 59 27.01 2.17 8.94
C LEU A 59 25.80 2.90 9.56
N THR A 60 25.30 3.91 8.84
CA THR A 60 24.12 4.70 9.21
C THR A 60 22.96 4.39 8.26
N GLU A 61 21.73 4.62 8.73
CA GLU A 61 20.52 4.57 7.93
C GLU A 61 20.61 5.57 6.76
N GLU A 62 20.40 5.08 5.55
CA GLU A 62 20.36 5.93 4.36
C GLU A 62 18.92 6.40 4.12
N ARG A 63 18.77 7.69 3.83
CA ARG A 63 17.49 8.33 3.57
C ARG A 63 17.50 8.97 2.21
N ASP A 64 16.44 8.73 1.47
CA ASP A 64 16.25 9.29 0.14
C ASP A 64 14.80 9.77 -0.03
N ARG A 65 14.54 10.57 -1.06
CA ARG A 65 13.19 11.07 -1.33
C ARG A 65 12.94 11.14 -2.83
N HIS A 66 12.02 10.31 -3.30
CA HIS A 66 11.61 10.24 -4.70
C HIS A 66 10.11 10.46 -4.85
N GLY A 67 9.68 11.38 -5.70
CA GLY A 67 8.27 11.65 -5.95
C GLY A 67 7.46 12.02 -4.70
N GLY A 68 8.16 12.56 -3.67
CA GLY A 68 7.57 12.87 -2.38
C GLY A 68 7.48 11.67 -1.42
N ILE A 69 7.88 10.47 -1.84
CA ILE A 69 7.97 9.28 -1.00
C ILE A 69 9.30 9.31 -0.24
N HIS A 70 9.25 9.02 1.06
CA HIS A 70 10.46 8.83 1.86
C HIS A 70 10.93 7.39 1.72
N CYS A 71 12.15 7.19 1.23
CA CYS A 71 12.79 5.89 1.11
C CYS A 71 13.84 5.78 2.21
N LEU A 72 13.72 4.75 3.04
CA LEU A 72 14.68 4.45 4.08
C LEU A 72 15.35 3.12 3.76
N TYR A 73 16.66 3.07 3.93
CA TYR A 73 17.43 1.84 3.82
C TYR A 73 18.02 1.52 5.19
N SER A 74 17.86 0.29 5.63
CA SER A 74 18.45 -0.13 6.89
C SER A 74 19.97 0.01 6.85
N ARG A 75 20.60 0.18 8.00
CA ARG A 75 22.06 0.20 8.11
C ARG A 75 22.64 -1.20 7.94
N LYS A 76 23.93 -1.28 7.71
CA LYS A 76 24.66 -2.55 7.62
C LYS A 76 24.43 -3.38 8.90
N GLY A 77 23.99 -4.61 8.73
CA GLY A 77 23.70 -5.54 9.84
C GLY A 77 22.32 -5.35 10.49
N GLU A 78 21.51 -4.41 10.04
CA GLU A 78 20.10 -4.23 10.41
C GLU A 78 19.22 -4.66 9.26
N THR A 79 18.11 -5.31 9.53
CA THR A 79 17.11 -5.66 8.52
C THR A 79 16.07 -4.55 8.37
N ALA A 80 15.29 -4.56 7.25
CA ALA A 80 14.14 -3.68 7.11
C ALA A 80 13.12 -3.90 8.24
N ASP A 81 12.95 -5.14 8.69
CA ASP A 81 12.09 -5.53 9.81
C ASP A 81 12.50 -4.83 11.11
N ASP A 82 13.79 -4.82 11.42
CA ASP A 82 14.33 -4.17 12.62
C ASP A 82 14.12 -2.67 12.55
N LEU A 83 14.33 -2.07 11.37
CA LEU A 83 14.11 -0.66 11.16
C LEU A 83 12.63 -0.29 11.32
N ILE A 84 11.70 -1.08 10.76
CA ILE A 84 10.26 -0.89 10.92
C ILE A 84 9.88 -0.98 12.41
N LYS A 85 10.34 -2.02 13.11
CA LYS A 85 10.07 -2.22 14.54
C LYS A 85 10.58 -1.04 15.38
N ARG A 86 11.79 -0.57 15.12
CA ARG A 86 12.40 0.60 15.79
C ARG A 86 11.60 1.88 15.52
N MET A 87 11.15 2.10 14.29
CA MET A 87 10.31 3.27 13.96
C MET A 87 8.98 3.24 14.70
N ILE A 88 8.37 2.07 14.83
CA ILE A 88 7.09 1.93 15.56
C ILE A 88 7.28 2.11 17.06
N GLU A 89 8.40 1.73 17.64
CA GLU A 89 8.71 1.97 19.05
C GLU A 89 8.92 3.45 19.35
N GLY A 90 9.65 4.16 18.49
CA GLY A 90 9.95 5.59 18.63
C GLY A 90 8.86 6.51 18.07
N ARG A 91 7.66 6.01 17.72
CA ARG A 91 6.64 6.80 17.08
C ARG A 91 6.08 7.91 17.96
N THR A 92 5.86 9.06 17.35
CA THR A 92 5.14 10.21 17.93
C THR A 92 3.84 10.53 17.21
N GLU A 93 3.54 9.80 16.15
CA GLU A 93 2.37 9.98 15.28
C GLU A 93 1.66 8.64 15.00
N GLU A 94 0.46 8.70 14.43
CA GLU A 94 -0.32 7.52 14.05
C GLU A 94 0.25 6.89 12.77
N PHE A 95 0.62 5.61 12.85
CA PHE A 95 1.09 4.80 11.72
C PHE A 95 0.08 3.76 11.29
N VAL A 96 0.16 3.41 10.02
CA VAL A 96 -0.35 2.16 9.44
C VAL A 96 0.82 1.46 8.79
N VAL A 97 1.01 0.17 9.07
CA VAL A 97 2.11 -0.62 8.51
C VAL A 97 1.57 -1.55 7.43
N VAL A 98 2.22 -1.52 6.27
CA VAL A 98 1.91 -2.42 5.14
C VAL A 98 2.97 -3.50 5.09
N THR A 99 2.57 -4.71 5.42
CA THR A 99 3.40 -5.93 5.33
C THR A 99 2.53 -7.18 5.35
N SER A 100 2.98 -8.24 4.71
CA SER A 100 2.41 -9.58 4.84
C SER A 100 3.23 -10.47 5.77
N ASP A 101 4.33 -9.95 6.31
CA ASP A 101 5.11 -10.64 7.34
C ASP A 101 4.33 -10.70 8.65
N ARG A 102 4.17 -11.91 9.19
CA ARG A 102 3.39 -12.15 10.42
C ARG A 102 4.07 -11.60 11.65
N ASP A 103 5.40 -11.68 11.72
CA ASP A 103 6.15 -11.22 12.87
C ASP A 103 6.07 -9.70 13.01
N ILE A 104 6.21 -8.99 11.90
CA ILE A 104 6.02 -7.53 11.88
C ILE A 104 4.55 -7.19 12.18
N ALA A 105 3.59 -7.85 11.54
CA ALA A 105 2.17 -7.58 11.71
C ALA A 105 1.71 -7.80 13.17
N ASP A 106 2.18 -8.86 13.82
CA ASP A 106 1.88 -9.15 15.22
C ASP A 106 2.60 -8.19 16.18
N PHE A 107 3.85 -7.83 15.88
CA PHE A 107 4.61 -6.86 16.65
C PHE A 107 3.92 -5.49 16.69
N VAL A 108 3.52 -4.95 15.53
CA VAL A 108 2.87 -3.63 15.44
C VAL A 108 1.46 -3.66 16.01
N SER A 109 0.72 -4.77 15.81
CA SER A 109 -0.62 -4.95 16.36
C SER A 109 -0.64 -4.96 17.88
N ARG A 110 0.35 -5.59 18.53
CA ARG A 110 0.51 -5.56 20.00
C ARG A 110 0.74 -4.16 20.55
N ARG A 111 1.25 -3.25 19.72
CA ARG A 111 1.48 -1.83 20.04
C ARG A 111 0.32 -0.91 19.62
N GLY A 112 -0.81 -1.48 19.21
CA GLY A 112 -1.99 -0.71 18.80
C GLY A 112 -1.89 -0.08 17.41
N VAL A 113 -0.89 -0.48 16.61
CA VAL A 113 -0.72 -0.02 15.22
C VAL A 113 -1.42 -0.99 14.28
N ALA A 114 -2.14 -0.46 13.31
CA ALA A 114 -2.80 -1.29 12.31
C ALA A 114 -1.79 -1.85 11.30
N ALA A 115 -1.90 -3.15 11.01
CA ALA A 115 -1.19 -3.81 9.93
C ALA A 115 -2.15 -4.11 8.78
N ILE A 116 -1.70 -3.85 7.55
CA ILE A 116 -2.43 -4.14 6.31
C ILE A 116 -1.57 -5.07 5.46
N ALA A 117 -2.15 -6.17 5.01
CA ALA A 117 -1.45 -7.11 4.15
C ALA A 117 -1.10 -6.46 2.79
N SER A 118 0.09 -6.76 2.27
CA SER A 118 0.61 -6.21 1.00
C SER A 118 -0.34 -6.35 -0.18
N PRO A 119 -1.02 -7.49 -0.44
CA PRO A 119 -1.98 -7.60 -1.54
C PRO A 119 -3.21 -6.70 -1.38
N VAL A 120 -3.63 -6.47 -0.13
CA VAL A 120 -4.77 -5.59 0.17
C VAL A 120 -4.41 -4.13 -0.14
N PHE A 121 -3.19 -3.71 0.19
CA PHE A 121 -2.71 -2.38 -0.13
C PHE A 121 -2.44 -2.20 -1.64
N GLU A 122 -1.90 -3.23 -2.31
CA GLU A 122 -1.70 -3.22 -3.77
C GLU A 122 -3.00 -2.91 -4.53
N SER A 123 -4.13 -3.48 -4.11
CA SER A 123 -5.43 -3.19 -4.72
C SER A 123 -5.79 -1.69 -4.65
N ARG A 124 -5.29 -0.97 -3.64
CA ARG A 124 -5.45 0.49 -3.54
C ARG A 124 -4.53 1.24 -4.50
N LEU A 125 -3.30 0.78 -4.65
CA LEU A 125 -2.38 1.37 -5.62
C LEU A 125 -2.91 1.24 -7.05
N GLN A 126 -3.42 0.06 -7.43
CA GLN A 126 -3.99 -0.19 -8.75
C GLN A 126 -5.22 0.71 -9.01
N ARG A 127 -6.07 0.88 -8.01
CA ARG A 127 -7.24 1.77 -8.12
C ARG A 127 -6.83 3.22 -8.32
N ALA A 128 -5.86 3.70 -7.57
CA ALA A 128 -5.31 5.05 -7.72
C ALA A 128 -4.70 5.28 -9.12
N GLU A 129 -4.04 4.28 -9.69
CA GLU A 129 -3.51 4.36 -11.05
C GLU A 129 -4.63 4.40 -12.11
N THR A 130 -5.69 3.61 -11.93
CA THR A 130 -6.84 3.56 -12.85
C THR A 130 -7.59 4.88 -12.86
N GLU A 131 -7.87 5.46 -11.70
CA GLU A 131 -8.54 6.76 -11.57
C GLU A 131 -7.72 7.88 -12.24
N ARG A 132 -6.40 7.88 -12.08
CA ARG A 132 -5.50 8.83 -12.77
C ARG A 132 -5.54 8.69 -14.29
N ASN A 133 -5.66 7.48 -14.82
CA ASN A 133 -5.71 7.22 -16.26
C ASN A 133 -7.11 7.54 -16.82
N GLY A 134 -8.17 7.34 -16.05
CA GLY A 134 -9.55 7.70 -16.42
C GLY A 134 -9.71 9.20 -16.62
N ASP A 135 -9.16 10.04 -15.75
CA ASP A 135 -9.22 11.50 -15.89
C ASP A 135 -8.48 12.05 -17.13
N ARG A 136 -7.55 11.29 -17.70
CA ARG A 136 -6.86 11.67 -18.95
C ARG A 136 -7.72 11.45 -20.20
N TYR A 137 -8.75 10.59 -20.12
CA TYR A 137 -9.63 10.29 -21.25
C TYR A 137 -10.94 11.10 -21.28
N THR A 138 -11.27 11.86 -20.22
CA THR A 138 -12.46 12.72 -20.17
C THR A 138 -12.20 14.16 -20.59
N GLY A 139 -11.11 14.44 -21.29
CA GLY A 139 -10.85 15.70 -21.98
C GLY A 139 -11.61 15.77 -23.28
N LYS A 140 -12.81 16.38 -23.23
CA LYS A 140 -13.59 16.99 -24.32
C LYS A 140 -13.33 16.42 -25.73
N ASP A 141 -14.21 15.56 -26.18
CA ASP A 141 -14.89 15.63 -27.48
C ASP A 141 -15.85 14.43 -27.54
N GLY A 142 -17.14 14.71 -27.29
CA GLY A 142 -18.19 13.74 -27.54
C GLY A 142 -18.89 14.05 -28.86
N PRO A 143 -19.34 13.03 -29.57
CA PRO A 143 -20.67 13.16 -30.21
C PRO A 143 -21.69 12.23 -29.53
N ASN A 144 -22.86 12.79 -29.37
CA ASN A 144 -24.11 12.12 -29.04
C ASN A 144 -24.32 10.82 -29.82
N ALA A 145 -24.77 9.78 -29.14
CA ALA A 145 -25.60 8.77 -29.78
C ALA A 145 -26.61 8.21 -28.77
N ASP A 146 -27.85 8.33 -29.16
CA ASP A 146 -29.10 7.94 -28.53
C ASP A 146 -29.18 6.47 -28.05
N GLU A 147 -29.95 6.31 -26.99
CA GLU A 147 -30.93 5.26 -26.68
C GLU A 147 -30.73 3.84 -27.22
N ARG A 148 -30.68 2.89 -26.31
CA ARG A 148 -31.60 1.74 -26.32
C ARG A 148 -31.69 1.05 -24.95
N ASP A 149 -32.83 1.25 -24.35
CA ASP A 149 -33.49 0.44 -23.33
C ASP A 149 -33.46 -1.05 -23.68
N ASN A 150 -33.02 -1.90 -22.75
CA ASN A 150 -33.45 -3.28 -22.69
C ASN A 150 -33.35 -3.80 -21.24
N GLY A 151 -34.48 -3.77 -20.57
CA GLY A 151 -34.63 -4.33 -19.23
C GLY A 151 -34.52 -5.86 -19.22
N TYR A 152 -33.71 -6.35 -18.31
CA TYR A 152 -33.87 -7.69 -17.74
C TYR A 152 -33.75 -7.61 -16.23
N SER A 153 -34.91 -7.65 -15.60
CA SER A 153 -35.09 -7.85 -14.18
C SER A 153 -34.82 -9.32 -13.86
N VAL A 154 -33.79 -9.60 -13.09
CA VAL A 154 -33.60 -10.89 -12.42
C VAL A 154 -33.68 -10.67 -10.92
N SER A 155 -34.85 -10.97 -10.38
CA SER A 155 -35.13 -11.03 -8.95
C SER A 155 -34.49 -12.28 -8.35
N GLY A 156 -33.29 -12.15 -7.76
CA GLY A 156 -32.66 -13.17 -6.95
C GLY A 156 -32.74 -12.81 -5.48
N THR A 157 -33.63 -13.42 -4.72
CA THR A 157 -33.75 -13.30 -3.27
C THR A 157 -32.52 -13.95 -2.58
N LYS A 158 -31.50 -13.16 -2.25
CA LYS A 158 -30.39 -13.59 -1.41
C LYS A 158 -30.85 -13.66 0.04
N LYS A 159 -30.94 -14.89 0.62
CA LYS A 159 -31.10 -15.11 2.06
C LYS A 159 -29.96 -14.40 2.81
N LYS A 160 -30.30 -13.40 3.63
CA LYS A 160 -29.37 -12.76 4.57
C LYS A 160 -29.05 -13.74 5.68
N GLY A 161 -27.88 -14.36 5.62
CA GLY A 161 -27.30 -15.05 6.78
C GLY A 161 -26.99 -14.04 7.89
N THR A 162 -27.15 -14.44 9.15
CA THR A 162 -26.86 -13.62 10.34
C THR A 162 -25.45 -13.04 10.28
N ALA A 163 -25.34 -11.72 10.30
CA ALA A 163 -24.06 -11.01 10.22
C ALA A 163 -23.18 -11.37 11.43
N ARG A 164 -22.14 -12.15 11.21
CA ARG A 164 -21.15 -12.50 12.22
C ARG A 164 -20.43 -11.22 12.66
N ARG A 165 -20.58 -10.85 13.93
CA ARG A 165 -19.98 -9.62 14.49
C ARG A 165 -18.46 -9.71 14.40
N LEU A 166 -17.84 -8.86 13.60
CA LEU A 166 -16.37 -8.79 13.43
C LEU A 166 -15.69 -8.52 14.77
N SER A 167 -14.54 -9.13 15.01
CA SER A 167 -13.72 -8.88 16.20
C SER A 167 -13.28 -7.40 16.25
N LYS A 168 -12.97 -6.90 17.47
CA LYS A 168 -12.56 -5.50 17.66
C LYS A 168 -11.34 -5.15 16.78
N LYS A 169 -10.38 -6.07 16.65
CA LYS A 169 -9.18 -5.94 15.77
C LYS A 169 -9.60 -5.75 14.29
N ASN A 170 -10.53 -6.54 13.80
CA ASN A 170 -10.99 -6.45 12.40
C ASN A 170 -11.83 -5.20 12.11
N ARG A 171 -12.49 -4.62 13.11
CA ARG A 171 -13.23 -3.35 12.97
C ARG A 171 -12.26 -2.18 12.80
N THR A 172 -11.21 -2.11 13.61
CA THR A 172 -10.19 -1.06 13.53
C THR A 172 -9.48 -1.10 12.20
N THR A 173 -9.01 -2.27 11.77
CA THR A 173 -8.36 -2.45 10.46
C THR A 173 -9.28 -2.06 9.31
N ARG A 174 -10.58 -2.43 9.35
CA ARG A 174 -11.55 -2.07 8.32
C ARG A 174 -11.85 -0.57 8.31
N SER A 175 -11.93 0.08 9.48
CA SER A 175 -12.11 1.54 9.55
C SER A 175 -10.92 2.29 8.98
N ILE A 176 -9.71 1.84 9.28
CA ILE A 176 -8.47 2.42 8.75
C ILE A 176 -8.38 2.15 7.24
N PHE A 177 -8.71 0.95 6.81
CA PHE A 177 -8.76 0.59 5.39
C PHE A 177 -9.67 1.51 4.56
N ASN A 178 -10.79 1.94 5.12
CA ASN A 178 -11.71 2.86 4.42
C ASN A 178 -11.18 4.30 4.35
N LYS A 179 -10.16 4.66 5.13
CA LYS A 179 -9.51 5.98 5.11
C LYS A 179 -8.27 6.03 4.21
N LEU A 180 -7.78 4.88 3.75
CA LEU A 180 -6.70 4.73 2.78
C LEU A 180 -7.20 4.83 1.34
#